data_92c508621b99dc2fb402c7b5665cd9ba
#
_entry.id   92c508621b99dc2fb402c7b5665cd9ba
#
_cell.length_a   1.000
_cell.length_b   1.000
_cell.length_c   1.000
_cell.angle_alpha   90.00
_cell.angle_beta   90.00
_cell.angle_gamma   90.00
#
_symmetry.space_group_name_H-M   'P 1'
#
loop_
_entity.id
_entity.type
_entity.pdbx_description
1 polymer ?
#
loop_
_entity_poly.entity_id
_entity_poly.type
_entity_poly.pdbx_seq_one_letter_code
_entity_poly.pdbx_strand_id
1 'polypeptide(L)'
;HDPAGPLKPQYVTERLSALTGGDAIIVAGVGQHQMHASQHYSFTRPRSWINSGGAGTMGFAVPAAMGAQVGRPGELVVAIDGDGCFQMTAQELATCAIENIPIKVLIFNNGFLGMVRQWQELFYDERYSSVELGTAIPDYVKLAEAYGCIGLRCERPDEVDAVLDKALAPSDVPVVVDFRTHDREGVFPMVPAGKPNDDIVLGPEFSADEQSAASRREVKG
;
A
#
# COMPACT_ATOMS: atom_id res chain seq x y z
N HIS A 1 11.59 9.93 -9.64
CA HIS A 1 10.46 10.63 -9.03
C HIS A 1 10.49 12.12 -9.39
N ASP A 2 9.36 12.68 -9.81
CA ASP A 2 9.18 14.12 -10.06
C ASP A 2 8.63 14.79 -8.78
N PRO A 3 9.38 15.68 -8.12
CA PRO A 3 8.91 16.34 -6.89
C PRO A 3 7.74 17.31 -7.12
N ALA A 4 7.51 17.74 -8.35
CA ALA A 4 6.37 18.58 -8.75
C ALA A 4 5.18 17.77 -9.28
N GLY A 5 5.34 16.47 -9.46
CA GLY A 5 4.31 15.56 -9.94
C GLY A 5 3.37 15.08 -8.83
N PRO A 6 2.41 14.21 -9.18
CA PRO A 6 1.51 13.61 -8.21
C PRO A 6 2.27 12.66 -7.26
N LEU A 7 1.76 12.51 -6.04
CA LEU A 7 2.31 11.57 -5.08
C LEU A 7 2.05 10.13 -5.54
N LYS A 8 3.12 9.36 -5.70
CA LYS A 8 3.05 7.96 -6.15
C LYS A 8 3.28 6.99 -5.00
N PRO A 9 2.53 5.88 -4.92
CA PRO A 9 2.68 4.88 -3.85
C PRO A 9 4.06 4.22 -3.84
N GLN A 10 4.70 4.04 -5.01
CA GLN A 10 6.07 3.54 -5.13
C GLN A 10 7.05 4.43 -4.37
N TYR A 11 6.96 5.75 -4.57
CA TYR A 11 7.85 6.70 -3.90
C TYR A 11 7.69 6.66 -2.38
N VAL A 12 6.46 6.63 -1.88
CA VAL A 12 6.21 6.49 -0.42
C VAL A 12 6.84 5.21 0.11
N THR A 13 6.70 4.09 -0.62
CA THR A 13 7.27 2.79 -0.23
C THR A 13 8.80 2.79 -0.24
N GLU A 14 9.43 3.38 -1.25
CA GLU A 14 10.89 3.53 -1.35
C GLU A 14 11.44 4.41 -0.22
N ARG A 15 10.75 5.52 0.11
CA ARG A 15 11.16 6.37 1.23
C ARG A 15 11.00 5.66 2.57
N LEU A 16 9.89 4.93 2.77
CA LEU A 16 9.70 4.08 3.95
C LEU A 16 10.84 3.06 4.09
N SER A 17 11.18 2.37 3.00
CA SER A 17 12.28 1.39 2.98
C SER A 17 13.61 2.04 3.35
N ALA A 18 13.91 3.22 2.81
CA ALA A 18 15.14 3.94 3.10
C ALA A 18 15.22 4.39 4.58
N LEU A 19 14.13 4.96 5.11
CA LEU A 19 14.08 5.46 6.48
C LEU A 19 14.13 4.34 7.54
N THR A 20 13.57 3.16 7.22
CA THR A 20 13.60 2.00 8.11
C THR A 20 14.81 1.09 7.90
N GLY A 21 15.64 1.38 6.89
CA GLY A 21 16.74 0.48 6.49
C GLY A 21 16.26 -0.92 6.09
N GLY A 22 14.99 -1.08 5.71
CA GLY A 22 14.40 -2.36 5.37
C GLY A 22 14.12 -3.31 6.55
N ASP A 23 14.20 -2.81 7.79
CA ASP A 23 14.13 -3.65 9.01
C ASP A 23 12.75 -3.63 9.70
N ALA A 24 11.77 -2.90 9.19
CA ALA A 24 10.42 -2.92 9.75
C ALA A 24 9.66 -4.21 9.38
N ILE A 25 8.73 -4.62 10.22
CA ILE A 25 7.72 -5.62 9.89
C ILE A 25 6.63 -4.91 9.07
N ILE A 26 6.52 -5.25 7.80
CA ILE A 26 5.52 -4.72 6.88
C ILE A 26 4.34 -5.68 6.83
N VAL A 27 3.16 -5.17 7.14
CA VAL A 27 1.90 -5.92 7.04
C VAL A 27 1.05 -5.26 5.97
N ALA A 28 0.73 -5.96 4.89
CA ALA A 28 -0.03 -5.37 3.79
C ALA A 28 -1.46 -5.90 3.72
N GLY A 29 -2.40 -4.98 3.47
CA GLY A 29 -3.73 -5.31 2.98
C GLY A 29 -3.69 -5.86 1.55
N VAL A 30 -4.82 -5.93 0.88
CA VAL A 30 -4.93 -6.51 -0.46
C VAL A 30 -5.37 -5.48 -1.49
N GLY A 31 -4.55 -5.31 -2.51
CA GLY A 31 -4.77 -4.35 -3.60
C GLY A 31 -3.45 -3.87 -4.22
N GLN A 32 -3.49 -2.76 -4.97
CA GLN A 32 -2.30 -2.15 -5.57
C GLN A 32 -1.24 -1.80 -4.52
N HIS A 33 -1.64 -1.29 -3.35
CA HIS A 33 -0.75 -0.97 -2.23
C HIS A 33 0.08 -2.18 -1.77
N GLN A 34 -0.50 -3.38 -1.75
CA GLN A 34 0.22 -4.62 -1.44
C GLN A 34 1.32 -4.90 -2.48
N MET A 35 0.98 -4.75 -3.76
CA MET A 35 1.92 -5.00 -4.85
C MET A 35 3.04 -3.96 -4.87
N HIS A 36 2.72 -2.68 -4.70
CA HIS A 36 3.73 -1.62 -4.56
C HIS A 36 4.65 -1.87 -3.36
N ALA A 37 4.09 -2.30 -2.22
CA ALA A 37 4.90 -2.65 -1.06
C ALA A 37 5.84 -3.82 -1.34
N SER A 38 5.38 -4.87 -2.02
CA SER A 38 6.23 -6.03 -2.35
C SER A 38 7.30 -5.72 -3.39
N GLN A 39 7.05 -4.78 -4.31
CA GLN A 39 7.99 -4.41 -5.38
C GLN A 39 9.03 -3.37 -4.96
N HIS A 40 8.67 -2.44 -4.05
CA HIS A 40 9.47 -1.26 -3.76
C HIS A 40 10.02 -1.18 -2.33
N TYR A 41 9.65 -2.09 -1.45
CA TYR A 41 10.25 -2.19 -0.11
C TYR A 41 11.36 -3.25 -0.12
N SER A 42 12.57 -2.88 0.30
CA SER A 42 13.72 -3.79 0.37
C SER A 42 13.78 -4.46 1.75
N PHE A 43 13.37 -5.72 1.82
CA PHE A 43 13.40 -6.50 3.07
C PHE A 43 14.81 -6.98 3.39
N THR A 44 15.29 -6.75 4.61
CA THR A 44 16.63 -7.14 5.05
C THR A 44 16.65 -8.41 5.91
N ARG A 45 15.47 -8.88 6.36
CA ARG A 45 15.35 -10.08 7.19
C ARG A 45 14.13 -10.94 6.84
N PRO A 46 14.17 -12.26 7.05
CA PRO A 46 13.03 -13.12 6.82
C PRO A 46 11.91 -12.87 7.84
N ARG A 47 10.67 -13.21 7.47
CA ARG A 47 9.47 -13.09 8.30
C ARG A 47 9.10 -11.65 8.68
N SER A 48 9.55 -10.67 7.90
CA SER A 48 9.17 -9.26 8.03
C SER A 48 8.12 -8.80 7.00
N TRP A 49 7.65 -9.70 6.15
CA TRP A 49 6.57 -9.48 5.19
C TRP A 49 5.36 -10.36 5.54
N ILE A 50 4.26 -9.73 5.92
CA ILE A 50 3.01 -10.39 6.34
C ILE A 50 1.88 -9.91 5.43
N ASN A 51 1.20 -10.81 4.74
CA ASN A 51 0.08 -10.47 3.87
C ASN A 51 -0.87 -11.66 3.67
N SER A 52 -2.08 -11.39 3.18
CA SER A 52 -3.06 -12.41 2.81
C SER A 52 -2.83 -12.86 1.37
N GLY A 53 -1.64 -13.45 1.07
CA GLY A 53 -1.24 -13.83 -0.29
C GLY A 53 -2.01 -14.99 -0.89
N GLY A 54 -2.63 -15.84 -0.06
CA GLY A 54 -3.43 -16.98 -0.53
C GLY A 54 -4.90 -16.63 -0.78
N ALA A 55 -5.59 -16.12 0.24
CA ALA A 55 -7.01 -15.82 0.16
C ALA A 55 -7.32 -14.42 -0.39
N GLY A 56 -6.37 -13.49 -0.39
CA GLY A 56 -6.57 -12.13 -0.87
C GLY A 56 -7.58 -11.34 -0.04
N THR A 57 -7.51 -11.42 1.28
CA THR A 57 -8.50 -10.83 2.19
C THR A 57 -8.28 -9.34 2.35
N MET A 58 -9.14 -8.51 1.79
CA MET A 58 -9.19 -7.07 2.11
C MET A 58 -9.55 -6.87 3.59
N GLY A 59 -8.95 -5.84 4.23
CA GLY A 59 -9.08 -5.61 5.67
C GLY A 59 -8.10 -6.40 6.53
N PHE A 60 -7.14 -7.09 5.93
CA PHE A 60 -6.17 -7.92 6.67
C PHE A 60 -5.12 -7.07 7.43
N ALA A 61 -4.73 -5.90 6.91
CA ALA A 61 -3.54 -5.19 7.39
C ALA A 61 -3.62 -4.76 8.86
N VAL A 62 -4.67 -4.05 9.26
CA VAL A 62 -4.79 -3.49 10.62
C VAL A 62 -4.81 -4.60 11.69
N PRO A 63 -5.71 -5.60 11.63
CA PRO A 63 -5.75 -6.67 12.65
C PRO A 63 -4.49 -7.54 12.65
N ALA A 64 -3.88 -7.80 11.50
CA ALA A 64 -2.63 -8.56 11.43
C ALA A 64 -1.43 -7.77 11.97
N ALA A 65 -1.37 -6.45 11.73
CA ALA A 65 -0.35 -5.57 12.32
C ALA A 65 -0.50 -5.49 13.84
N MET A 66 -1.73 -5.40 14.36
CA MET A 66 -2.01 -5.49 15.78
C MET A 66 -1.43 -6.79 16.38
N GLY A 67 -1.70 -7.93 15.75
CA GLY A 67 -1.16 -9.21 16.18
C GLY A 67 0.37 -9.28 16.09
N ALA A 68 0.97 -8.73 15.02
CA ALA A 68 2.42 -8.66 14.87
C ALA A 68 3.08 -7.82 15.95
N GLN A 69 2.48 -6.66 16.30
CA GLN A 69 3.00 -5.78 17.35
C GLN A 69 2.90 -6.41 18.74
N VAL A 70 1.82 -7.12 19.03
CA VAL A 70 1.67 -7.86 20.30
C VAL A 70 2.70 -9.00 20.38
N GLY A 71 2.92 -9.71 19.27
CA GLY A 71 3.91 -10.78 19.21
C GLY A 71 5.37 -10.30 19.17
N ARG A 72 5.59 -9.03 18.85
CA ARG A 72 6.91 -8.38 18.69
C ARG A 72 6.88 -6.94 19.25
N PRO A 73 6.73 -6.75 20.56
CA PRO A 73 6.48 -5.44 21.16
C PRO A 73 7.64 -4.44 20.99
N GLY A 74 8.86 -4.90 20.73
CA GLY A 74 10.03 -4.05 20.52
C GLY A 74 10.31 -3.72 19.05
N GLU A 75 9.48 -4.20 18.12
CA GLU A 75 9.71 -4.05 16.68
C GLU A 75 8.85 -2.93 16.08
N LEU A 76 9.34 -2.29 15.03
CA LEU A 76 8.54 -1.37 14.25
C LEU A 76 7.62 -2.16 13.34
N VAL A 77 6.31 -2.04 13.54
CA VAL A 77 5.28 -2.67 12.71
C VAL A 77 4.54 -1.62 11.91
N VAL A 78 4.56 -1.76 10.59
CA VAL A 78 3.92 -0.84 9.64
C VAL A 78 2.87 -1.60 8.82
N ALA A 79 1.62 -1.21 8.96
CA ALA A 79 0.52 -1.65 8.10
C ALA A 79 0.47 -0.75 6.85
N ILE A 80 0.55 -1.34 5.67
CA ILE A 80 0.32 -0.65 4.38
C ILE A 80 -1.04 -1.09 3.85
N ASP A 81 -1.96 -0.15 3.70
CA ASP A 81 -3.33 -0.44 3.31
C ASP A 81 -3.83 0.52 2.21
N GLY A 82 -4.89 0.16 1.52
CA GLY A 82 -5.63 1.04 0.63
C GLY A 82 -6.84 1.63 1.34
N ASP A 83 -7.37 2.72 0.84
CA ASP A 83 -8.55 3.41 1.39
C ASP A 83 -9.77 2.48 1.54
N GLY A 84 -10.09 1.70 0.49
CA GLY A 84 -11.20 0.74 0.55
C GLY A 84 -10.91 -0.48 1.41
N CYS A 85 -9.68 -0.93 1.44
CA CYS A 85 -9.24 -2.07 2.24
C CYS A 85 -9.24 -1.73 3.74
N PHE A 86 -8.69 -0.57 4.11
CA PHE A 86 -8.65 -0.06 5.47
C PHE A 86 -10.04 0.08 6.11
N GLN A 87 -11.03 0.55 5.34
CA GLN A 87 -12.40 0.74 5.85
C GLN A 87 -13.05 -0.56 6.36
N MET A 88 -12.60 -1.72 5.90
CA MET A 88 -13.21 -3.00 6.29
C MET A 88 -12.93 -3.38 7.74
N THR A 89 -11.83 -2.90 8.32
CA THR A 89 -11.39 -3.26 9.69
C THR A 89 -10.83 -2.08 10.48
N ALA A 90 -11.13 -0.85 10.08
CA ALA A 90 -10.66 0.37 10.76
C ALA A 90 -11.06 0.42 12.25
N GLN A 91 -12.17 -0.26 12.63
CA GLN A 91 -12.63 -0.34 14.01
C GLN A 91 -11.64 -1.00 14.98
N GLU A 92 -10.71 -1.81 14.49
CA GLU A 92 -9.67 -2.44 15.31
C GLU A 92 -8.68 -1.41 15.89
N LEU A 93 -8.64 -0.20 15.33
CA LEU A 93 -7.88 0.92 15.90
C LEU A 93 -8.34 1.28 17.32
N ALA A 94 -9.62 1.07 17.66
CA ALA A 94 -10.12 1.30 19.02
C ALA A 94 -9.39 0.39 20.01
N THR A 95 -9.26 -0.89 19.71
CA THR A 95 -8.50 -1.84 20.55
C THR A 95 -7.03 -1.46 20.62
N CYS A 96 -6.42 -1.10 19.48
CA CYS A 96 -5.02 -0.69 19.45
C CYS A 96 -4.75 0.54 20.32
N ALA A 97 -5.66 1.53 20.33
CA ALA A 97 -5.51 2.73 21.14
C ALA A 97 -5.70 2.45 22.64
N ILE A 98 -6.68 1.62 23.01
CA ILE A 98 -6.97 1.26 24.41
C ILE A 98 -5.83 0.42 25.01
N GLU A 99 -5.30 -0.52 24.24
CA GLU A 99 -4.29 -1.49 24.70
C GLU A 99 -2.84 -0.99 24.45
N ASN A 100 -2.65 0.24 23.99
CA ASN A 100 -1.35 0.83 23.68
C ASN A 100 -0.53 -0.04 22.68
N ILE A 101 -1.14 -0.42 21.57
CA ILE A 101 -0.52 -1.18 20.48
C ILE A 101 -0.12 -0.21 19.37
N PRO A 102 1.12 0.33 19.33
CA PRO A 102 1.49 1.52 18.57
C PRO A 102 1.84 1.22 17.12
N ILE A 103 1.00 0.48 16.41
CA ILE A 103 1.20 0.22 14.98
C ILE A 103 1.20 1.51 14.16
N LYS A 104 1.92 1.51 13.05
CA LYS A 104 1.91 2.59 12.06
C LYS A 104 1.07 2.14 10.87
N VAL A 105 0.04 2.89 10.51
CA VAL A 105 -0.86 2.57 9.40
C VAL A 105 -0.69 3.61 8.29
N LEU A 106 -0.23 3.18 7.14
CA LEU A 106 -0.05 4.01 5.95
C LEU A 106 -1.15 3.65 4.94
N ILE A 107 -2.08 4.58 4.72
CA ILE A 107 -3.19 4.41 3.77
C ILE A 107 -2.78 5.02 2.44
N PHE A 108 -2.68 4.21 1.38
CA PHE A 108 -2.51 4.68 0.01
C PHE A 108 -3.89 4.97 -0.57
N ASN A 109 -4.31 6.22 -0.43
CA ASN A 109 -5.65 6.69 -0.74
C ASN A 109 -5.70 7.27 -2.15
N ASN A 110 -6.17 6.47 -3.09
CA ASN A 110 -6.36 6.85 -4.48
C ASN A 110 -7.84 7.03 -4.88
N GLY A 111 -8.77 6.85 -3.94
CA GLY A 111 -10.22 6.97 -4.17
C GLY A 111 -10.84 5.80 -4.94
N PHE A 112 -10.12 4.69 -5.11
CA PHE A 112 -10.56 3.55 -5.91
C PHE A 112 -10.24 2.21 -5.26
N LEU A 113 -11.00 1.18 -5.63
CA LEU A 113 -10.56 -0.20 -5.56
C LEU A 113 -9.55 -0.43 -6.69
N GLY A 114 -8.33 0.08 -6.50
CA GLY A 114 -7.38 0.36 -7.56
C GLY A 114 -6.98 -0.85 -8.40
N MET A 115 -6.81 -2.05 -7.81
CA MET A 115 -6.48 -3.24 -8.59
C MET A 115 -7.65 -3.69 -9.46
N VAL A 116 -8.89 -3.63 -8.96
CA VAL A 116 -10.08 -3.95 -9.75
C VAL A 116 -10.26 -2.95 -10.90
N ARG A 117 -10.04 -1.66 -10.63
CA ARG A 117 -10.03 -0.61 -11.66
C ARG A 117 -8.98 -0.90 -12.75
N GLN A 118 -7.73 -1.22 -12.37
CA GLN A 118 -6.67 -1.53 -13.33
C GLN A 118 -7.01 -2.73 -14.22
N TRP A 119 -7.66 -3.76 -13.67
CA TRP A 119 -8.14 -4.89 -14.45
C TRP A 119 -9.23 -4.49 -15.45
N GLN A 120 -10.18 -3.65 -15.03
CA GLN A 120 -11.23 -3.14 -15.91
C GLN A 120 -10.65 -2.28 -17.04
N GLU A 121 -9.61 -1.49 -16.75
CA GLU A 121 -8.87 -0.71 -17.71
C GLU A 121 -8.16 -1.59 -18.76
N LEU A 122 -7.42 -2.59 -18.31
CA LEU A 122 -6.58 -3.42 -19.18
C LEU A 122 -7.36 -4.51 -19.95
N PHE A 123 -8.44 -5.05 -19.39
CA PHE A 123 -9.05 -6.29 -19.90
C PHE A 123 -10.54 -6.18 -20.15
N TYR A 124 -11.20 -5.06 -19.84
CA TYR A 124 -12.64 -4.90 -19.93
C TYR A 124 -13.08 -3.61 -20.63
N ASP A 125 -12.25 -3.10 -21.58
CA ASP A 125 -12.52 -1.91 -22.40
C ASP A 125 -12.93 -0.69 -21.55
N GLU A 126 -12.26 -0.47 -20.43
CA GLU A 126 -12.51 0.64 -19.47
C GLU A 126 -13.97 0.69 -18.97
N ARG A 127 -14.67 -0.43 -18.98
CA ARG A 127 -16.03 -0.50 -18.43
C ARG A 127 -15.99 -0.56 -16.91
N TYR A 128 -15.74 0.59 -16.28
CA TYR A 128 -15.65 0.73 -14.84
C TYR A 128 -16.97 0.48 -14.15
N SER A 129 -16.99 -0.40 -13.16
CA SER A 129 -18.18 -0.74 -12.36
C SER A 129 -17.82 -0.94 -10.91
N SER A 130 -18.44 -0.16 -10.03
CA SER A 130 -18.33 -0.29 -8.56
C SER A 130 -16.91 -0.25 -8.02
N VAL A 131 -16.00 0.48 -8.67
CA VAL A 131 -14.57 0.58 -8.28
C VAL A 131 -14.21 1.95 -7.72
N GLU A 132 -14.98 2.98 -8.04
CA GLU A 132 -14.82 4.32 -7.50
C GLU A 132 -15.44 4.39 -6.10
N LEU A 133 -14.66 4.84 -5.11
CA LEU A 133 -15.13 5.06 -3.75
C LEU A 133 -15.73 6.45 -3.56
N GLY A 134 -15.57 7.30 -4.58
CA GLY A 134 -16.11 8.64 -4.63
C GLY A 134 -15.38 9.66 -3.74
N THR A 135 -15.92 10.87 -3.72
CA THR A 135 -15.39 11.96 -2.91
C THR A 135 -15.94 11.97 -1.47
N ALA A 136 -16.92 11.12 -1.18
CA ALA A 136 -17.59 11.02 0.13
C ALA A 136 -16.95 9.96 1.04
N ILE A 137 -15.70 9.57 0.77
CA ILE A 137 -14.94 8.69 1.67
C ILE A 137 -14.67 9.41 3.00
N PRO A 138 -14.54 8.66 4.11
CA PRO A 138 -14.21 9.24 5.40
C PRO A 138 -12.93 10.09 5.36
N ASP A 139 -12.89 11.15 6.14
CA ASP A 139 -11.62 11.80 6.46
C ASP A 139 -10.84 10.91 7.42
N TYR A 140 -9.83 10.20 6.91
CA TYR A 140 -9.09 9.21 7.68
C TYR A 140 -8.28 9.81 8.82
N VAL A 141 -7.90 11.08 8.75
CA VAL A 141 -7.26 11.79 9.85
C VAL A 141 -8.24 11.94 11.02
N LYS A 142 -9.43 12.48 10.74
CA LYS A 142 -10.49 12.61 11.75
C LYS A 142 -10.97 11.26 12.28
N LEU A 143 -11.02 10.25 11.43
CA LEU A 143 -11.40 8.90 11.84
C LEU A 143 -10.36 8.32 12.81
N ALA A 144 -9.08 8.48 12.53
CA ALA A 144 -8.00 8.07 13.42
C ALA A 144 -8.07 8.78 14.77
N GLU A 145 -8.25 10.10 14.76
CA GLU A 145 -8.42 10.91 15.96
C GLU A 145 -9.64 10.48 16.79
N ALA A 146 -10.75 10.15 16.13
CA ALA A 146 -11.96 9.66 16.79
C ALA A 146 -11.74 8.31 17.50
N TYR A 147 -10.80 7.47 17.03
CA TYR A 147 -10.38 6.24 17.69
C TYR A 147 -9.28 6.44 18.75
N GLY A 148 -8.84 7.68 19.00
CA GLY A 148 -7.76 7.98 19.94
C GLY A 148 -6.35 7.75 19.37
N CYS A 149 -6.23 7.67 18.06
CA CYS A 149 -4.96 7.53 17.35
C CYS A 149 -4.42 8.91 16.91
N ILE A 150 -3.16 8.97 16.48
CA ILE A 150 -2.59 10.15 15.83
C ILE A 150 -2.90 10.07 14.33
N GLY A 151 -3.56 11.09 13.78
CA GLY A 151 -3.86 11.21 12.36
C GLY A 151 -2.91 12.18 11.66
N LEU A 152 -2.33 11.77 10.53
CA LEU A 152 -1.48 12.59 9.66
C LEU A 152 -1.97 12.53 8.21
N ARG A 153 -1.63 13.54 7.41
CA ARG A 153 -1.91 13.55 5.97
C ARG A 153 -0.69 13.97 5.19
N CYS A 154 -0.52 13.37 4.02
CA CYS A 154 0.50 13.72 3.05
C CYS A 154 -0.15 13.77 1.65
N GLU A 155 -0.01 14.90 0.97
CA GLU A 155 -0.63 15.13 -0.35
C GLU A 155 0.41 15.36 -1.45
N ARG A 156 1.65 15.68 -1.06
CA ARG A 156 2.72 16.02 -1.99
C ARG A 156 3.99 15.22 -1.73
N PRO A 157 4.77 14.96 -2.79
CA PRO A 157 6.02 14.20 -2.67
C PRO A 157 7.07 14.85 -1.76
N ASP A 158 7.16 16.18 -1.74
CA ASP A 158 8.11 16.93 -0.90
C ASP A 158 7.80 16.85 0.61
N GLU A 159 6.60 16.40 0.98
CA GLU A 159 6.17 16.20 2.37
C GLU A 159 6.49 14.81 2.91
N VAL A 160 6.74 13.83 2.05
CA VAL A 160 6.78 12.40 2.41
C VAL A 160 7.76 12.11 3.53
N ASP A 161 9.00 12.58 3.43
CA ASP A 161 10.02 12.31 4.45
C ASP A 161 9.63 12.90 5.80
N ALA A 162 9.20 14.15 5.83
CA ALA A 162 8.80 14.81 7.08
C ALA A 162 7.56 14.17 7.73
N VAL A 163 6.63 13.65 6.93
CA VAL A 163 5.44 12.93 7.43
C VAL A 163 5.83 11.54 7.92
N LEU A 164 6.68 10.81 7.18
CA LEU A 164 7.17 9.50 7.60
C LEU A 164 8.00 9.61 8.89
N ASP A 165 8.89 10.59 9.03
CA ASP A 165 9.66 10.81 10.25
C ASP A 165 8.74 10.98 11.47
N LYS A 166 7.67 11.77 11.33
CA LYS A 166 6.66 11.93 12.39
C LYS A 166 5.89 10.64 12.66
N ALA A 167 5.51 9.91 11.62
CA ALA A 167 4.75 8.68 11.76
C ALA A 167 5.55 7.57 12.43
N LEU A 168 6.84 7.45 12.07
CA LEU A 168 7.74 6.41 12.58
C LEU A 168 8.28 6.72 13.97
N ALA A 169 8.12 7.95 14.46
CA ALA A 169 8.53 8.32 15.81
C ALA A 169 7.85 7.43 16.87
N PRO A 170 8.53 7.18 17.99
CA PRO A 170 7.93 6.44 19.12
C PRO A 170 6.61 7.07 19.58
N SER A 171 5.62 6.24 19.82
CA SER A 171 4.30 6.65 20.32
C SER A 171 3.66 5.50 21.11
N ASP A 172 2.77 5.82 22.04
CA ASP A 172 2.03 4.82 22.81
C ASP A 172 0.72 4.39 22.10
N VAL A 173 0.30 5.13 21.09
CA VAL A 173 -0.93 4.88 20.33
C VAL A 173 -0.63 4.73 18.83
N PRO A 174 -1.54 4.12 18.07
CA PRO A 174 -1.36 4.01 16.62
C PRO A 174 -1.20 5.38 15.94
N VAL A 175 -0.40 5.40 14.88
CA VAL A 175 -0.29 6.54 13.97
C VAL A 175 -0.86 6.14 12.62
N VAL A 176 -1.82 6.89 12.11
CA VAL A 176 -2.46 6.67 10.80
C VAL A 176 -2.09 7.81 9.87
N VAL A 177 -1.56 7.48 8.72
CA VAL A 177 -1.19 8.46 7.69
C VAL A 177 -2.04 8.26 6.44
N ASP A 178 -2.78 9.29 6.05
CA ASP A 178 -3.55 9.36 4.81
C ASP A 178 -2.66 9.93 3.69
N PHE A 179 -2.02 9.06 2.90
CA PHE A 179 -1.28 9.45 1.71
C PHE A 179 -2.22 9.56 0.52
N ARG A 180 -2.47 10.79 0.05
CA ARG A 180 -3.29 11.08 -1.14
C ARG A 180 -2.49 10.77 -2.39
N THR A 181 -2.57 9.53 -2.85
CA THR A 181 -1.79 9.05 -3.99
C THR A 181 -2.52 9.26 -5.31
N HIS A 182 -1.76 9.25 -6.40
CA HIS A 182 -2.29 9.37 -7.76
C HIS A 182 -3.33 8.29 -8.04
N ASP A 183 -4.48 8.71 -8.57
CA ASP A 183 -5.66 7.86 -8.76
C ASP A 183 -5.51 6.85 -9.91
N ARG A 184 -4.66 7.15 -10.90
CA ARG A 184 -4.44 6.35 -12.10
C ARG A 184 -3.14 5.55 -12.10
N GLU A 185 -2.39 5.56 -11.02
CA GLU A 185 -1.15 4.79 -10.96
C GLU A 185 -1.43 3.30 -11.06
N GLY A 186 -0.75 2.63 -12.01
CA GLY A 186 -0.85 1.18 -12.22
C GLY A 186 0.28 0.42 -11.53
N VAL A 187 0.08 -0.87 -11.35
CA VAL A 187 1.12 -1.80 -10.90
C VAL A 187 1.70 -2.50 -12.10
N PHE A 188 2.96 -2.22 -12.39
CA PHE A 188 3.73 -2.83 -13.47
C PHE A 188 5.16 -3.13 -13.00
N PRO A 189 5.85 -4.12 -13.61
CA PRO A 189 5.30 -5.11 -14.53
C PRO A 189 4.32 -6.07 -13.86
N MET A 190 3.43 -6.69 -14.62
CA MET A 190 2.51 -7.69 -14.12
C MET A 190 2.31 -8.85 -15.10
N VAL A 191 2.03 -10.04 -14.58
CA VAL A 191 1.59 -11.20 -15.37
C VAL A 191 0.08 -11.33 -15.24
N PRO A 192 -0.71 -11.25 -16.33
CA PRO A 192 -2.16 -11.42 -16.28
C PRO A 192 -2.53 -12.81 -15.79
N ALA A 193 -3.67 -12.93 -15.08
CA ALA A 193 -4.15 -14.21 -14.59
C ALA A 193 -4.35 -15.22 -15.74
N GLY A 194 -3.87 -16.44 -15.54
CA GLY A 194 -3.93 -17.51 -16.52
C GLY A 194 -2.88 -17.42 -17.64
N LYS A 195 -1.97 -16.47 -17.58
CA LYS A 195 -0.85 -16.33 -18.51
C LYS A 195 0.44 -16.89 -17.93
N PRO A 196 1.36 -17.38 -18.79
CA PRO A 196 2.69 -17.79 -18.33
C PRO A 196 3.53 -16.57 -17.93
N ASN A 197 4.61 -16.80 -17.15
CA ASN A 197 5.47 -15.74 -16.63
C ASN A 197 6.21 -14.93 -17.72
N ASP A 198 6.34 -15.48 -18.92
CA ASP A 198 6.92 -14.81 -20.07
C ASP A 198 5.93 -13.94 -20.87
N ASP A 199 4.64 -13.96 -20.51
CA ASP A 199 3.61 -13.07 -21.06
C ASP A 199 3.38 -11.89 -20.11
N ILE A 200 4.43 -11.09 -19.90
CA ILE A 200 4.45 -9.98 -18.95
C ILE A 200 3.98 -8.66 -19.57
N VAL A 201 3.16 -7.91 -18.86
CA VAL A 201 2.75 -6.54 -19.21
C VAL A 201 3.68 -5.56 -18.50
N LEU A 202 4.46 -4.79 -19.27
CA LEU A 202 5.48 -3.87 -18.71
C LEU A 202 4.92 -2.53 -18.26
N GLY A 203 3.81 -2.07 -18.84
CA GLY A 203 3.19 -0.78 -18.51
C GLY A 203 3.02 0.12 -19.73
N PRO A 204 2.24 1.20 -19.60
CA PRO A 204 1.89 2.07 -20.72
C PRO A 204 3.08 2.91 -21.25
N GLU A 205 4.16 3.03 -20.48
CA GLU A 205 5.39 3.71 -20.88
C GLU A 205 6.23 2.92 -21.87
N PHE A 206 5.93 1.63 -22.06
CA PHE A 206 6.66 0.77 -23.00
C PHE A 206 5.92 0.64 -24.33
N SER A 207 6.65 0.72 -25.44
CA SER A 207 6.10 0.51 -26.77
C SER A 207 5.65 -0.94 -27.00
N ALA A 208 4.80 -1.16 -27.99
CA ALA A 208 4.34 -2.50 -28.37
C ALA A 208 5.51 -3.44 -28.72
N ASP A 209 6.58 -2.90 -29.32
CA ASP A 209 7.78 -3.66 -29.67
C ASP A 209 8.58 -4.07 -28.44
N GLU A 210 8.71 -3.19 -27.43
CA GLU A 210 9.36 -3.49 -26.16
C GLU A 210 8.57 -4.51 -25.35
N GLN A 211 7.24 -4.40 -25.31
CA GLN A 211 6.33 -5.38 -24.72
C GLN A 211 6.54 -6.77 -25.35
N SER A 212 6.56 -6.83 -26.68
CA SER A 212 6.75 -8.07 -27.44
C SER A 212 8.16 -8.64 -27.25
N ALA A 213 9.18 -7.81 -27.11
CA ALA A 213 10.56 -8.24 -26.88
C ALA A 213 10.76 -8.80 -25.48
N ALA A 214 10.10 -8.23 -24.45
CA ALA A 214 10.13 -8.73 -23.09
C ALA A 214 9.51 -10.14 -23.00
N SER A 215 8.35 -10.35 -23.62
CA SER A 215 7.66 -11.63 -23.70
C SER A 215 8.45 -12.74 -24.43
N ARG A 216 9.47 -12.38 -25.24
CA ARG A 216 10.27 -13.34 -26.02
C ARG A 216 11.66 -13.66 -25.45
N ARG A 217 12.16 -12.87 -24.50
CA ARG A 217 13.55 -13.01 -24.02
C ARG A 217 13.76 -14.22 -23.09
N GLU A 218 12.74 -14.74 -22.45
CA GLU A 218 12.86 -15.86 -21.50
C GLU A 218 12.75 -17.25 -22.14
N VAL A 219 12.48 -17.37 -23.44
CA VAL A 219 12.35 -18.67 -24.13
C VAL A 219 13.71 -19.25 -24.59
N LYS A 220 14.83 -18.59 -24.31
CA LYS A 220 16.18 -19.00 -24.75
C LYS A 220 17.18 -19.22 -23.63
N GLY A 221 16.72 -19.54 -22.44
CA GLY A 221 17.59 -19.88 -21.32
C GLY A 221 17.49 -21.35 -20.92
#